data_6c9b63f791e508bc31fe386f3d2ef4f5
#
_entry.id   6c9b63f791e508bc31fe386f3d2ef4f5
#
_cell.length_a   1.000
_cell.length_b   1.000
_cell.length_c   1.000
_cell.angle_alpha   90.00
_cell.angle_beta   90.00
_cell.angle_gamma   90.00
#
_symmetry.space_group_name_H-M   'P 1'
#
loop_
_entity.id
_entity.type
_entity.pdbx_description
1 polymer ?
#
loop_
_entity_poly.entity_id
_entity_poly.type
_entity_poly.pdbx_seq_one_letter_code
_entity_poly.pdbx_strand_id
1 'polypeptide(L)'
;MRTLELDHKNDERMRAIQKFTLMDDTFMTQVFAGDTECTQELLHIILHRADLRVIRAVTQLTIGNLFGRSVRLDIYAVDEAGRQYDIEVQQEDKGAAPERARLNSALFDARITTAGEQYDEIPESYIIFITARDVLKDGLPVYTIERTIQETGKLFGDRAHIVYVNGAYRGEDEVGRLMRDFNCEDYRQIQNHKIAARVKYFKEESKGVAEMCKTMQVIVDREREDAEIAKGKRIALNLWNGGEHDLDKIAQTTELTLEQVR
;
A
#
# COMPACT_ATOMS: atom_id res chain seq x y z
N MET A 1 -7.38 -38.10 -7.52
CA MET A 1 -6.15 -37.28 -7.53
C MET A 1 -6.45 -35.76 -7.57
N ARG A 2 -7.17 -35.25 -8.54
CA ARG A 2 -7.46 -33.78 -8.68
C ARG A 2 -8.22 -33.17 -7.48
N THR A 3 -9.12 -33.90 -6.85
CA THR A 3 -9.90 -33.42 -5.67
C THR A 3 -9.03 -33.32 -4.42
N LEU A 4 -8.15 -34.28 -4.18
CA LEU A 4 -7.20 -34.27 -3.04
C LEU A 4 -6.14 -33.16 -3.15
N GLU A 5 -5.71 -32.82 -4.36
CA GLU A 5 -4.79 -31.70 -4.60
C GLU A 5 -5.48 -30.33 -4.38
N LEU A 6 -6.77 -30.21 -4.72
CA LEU A 6 -7.56 -29.01 -4.48
C LEU A 6 -7.83 -28.80 -2.99
N ASP A 7 -8.14 -29.86 -2.25
CA ASP A 7 -8.34 -29.83 -0.79
C ASP A 7 -7.04 -29.43 -0.08
N HIS A 8 -5.89 -29.98 -0.48
CA HIS A 8 -4.59 -29.65 0.12
C HIS A 8 -4.19 -28.17 -0.11
N LYS A 9 -4.42 -27.66 -1.33
CA LYS A 9 -4.17 -26.25 -1.64
C LYS A 9 -5.08 -25.29 -0.87
N ASN A 10 -6.33 -25.69 -0.63
CA ASN A 10 -7.24 -24.90 0.20
C ASN A 10 -6.80 -24.87 1.66
N ASP A 11 -6.34 -25.98 2.21
CA ASP A 11 -5.82 -26.07 3.58
C ASP A 11 -4.55 -25.21 3.76
N GLU A 12 -3.65 -25.20 2.78
CA GLU A 12 -2.45 -24.37 2.79
C GLU A 12 -2.80 -22.87 2.75
N ARG A 13 -3.75 -22.47 1.90
CA ARG A 13 -4.23 -21.08 1.84
C ARG A 13 -4.89 -20.65 3.14
N MET A 14 -5.71 -21.50 3.71
CA MET A 14 -6.34 -21.22 5.01
C MET A 14 -5.29 -21.00 6.10
N ARG A 15 -4.25 -21.83 6.15
CA ARG A 15 -3.13 -21.65 7.11
C ARG A 15 -2.35 -20.35 6.85
N ALA A 16 -2.17 -19.97 5.58
CA ALA A 16 -1.51 -18.71 5.23
C ALA A 16 -2.35 -17.50 5.68
N ILE A 17 -3.68 -17.52 5.43
CA ILE A 17 -4.59 -16.45 5.86
C ILE A 17 -4.52 -16.24 7.37
N GLN A 18 -4.42 -17.31 8.18
CA GLN A 18 -4.34 -17.19 9.64
C GLN A 18 -3.08 -16.45 10.12
N LYS A 19 -1.97 -16.50 9.34
CA LYS A 19 -0.70 -15.85 9.68
C LYS A 19 -0.59 -14.41 9.22
N PHE A 20 -1.49 -13.93 8.37
CA PHE A 20 -1.44 -12.55 7.91
C PHE A 20 -1.65 -11.57 9.07
N THR A 21 -0.94 -10.47 8.98
CA THR A 21 -1.07 -9.28 9.83
C THR A 21 -1.45 -8.07 8.97
N LEU A 22 -1.80 -6.95 9.57
CA LEU A 22 -2.05 -5.72 8.82
C LEU A 22 -0.77 -5.09 8.25
N MET A 23 0.39 -5.64 8.58
CA MET A 23 1.64 -5.28 7.90
C MET A 23 1.81 -5.97 6.54
N ASP A 24 0.97 -6.98 6.23
CA ASP A 24 0.95 -7.61 4.91
C ASP A 24 0.07 -6.79 3.96
N ASP A 25 0.67 -6.21 2.91
CA ASP A 25 0.01 -5.34 1.91
C ASP A 25 -1.33 -5.92 1.42
N THR A 26 -1.31 -7.17 0.97
CA THR A 26 -2.51 -7.85 0.46
C THR A 26 -3.62 -7.95 1.51
N PHE A 27 -3.29 -8.30 2.74
CA PHE A 27 -4.27 -8.47 3.80
C PHE A 27 -4.80 -7.12 4.28
N MET A 28 -3.92 -6.17 4.49
CA MET A 28 -4.26 -4.79 4.85
C MET A 28 -5.21 -4.17 3.81
N THR A 29 -4.88 -4.30 2.53
CA THR A 29 -5.72 -3.83 1.43
C THR A 29 -7.15 -4.39 1.51
N GLN A 30 -7.32 -5.69 1.82
CA GLN A 30 -8.65 -6.29 1.97
C GLN A 30 -9.38 -5.79 3.22
N VAL A 31 -8.69 -5.65 4.33
CA VAL A 31 -9.28 -5.17 5.60
C VAL A 31 -9.82 -3.74 5.46
N PHE A 32 -9.07 -2.86 4.79
CA PHE A 32 -9.45 -1.45 4.64
C PHE A 32 -10.27 -1.16 3.36
N ALA A 33 -10.45 -2.14 2.45
CA ALA A 33 -11.18 -1.95 1.20
C ALA A 33 -12.62 -1.46 1.44
N GLY A 34 -12.91 -0.21 1.05
CA GLY A 34 -14.23 0.40 1.17
C GLY A 34 -14.70 0.65 2.62
N ASP A 35 -13.85 0.41 3.61
CA ASP A 35 -14.17 0.58 5.03
C ASP A 35 -13.73 1.96 5.53
N THR A 36 -14.67 2.92 5.49
CA THR A 36 -14.42 4.29 5.96
C THR A 36 -14.25 4.36 7.49
N GLU A 37 -14.86 3.47 8.24
CA GLU A 37 -14.78 3.48 9.71
C GLU A 37 -13.40 3.01 10.20
N CYS A 38 -12.88 1.91 9.67
CA CYS A 38 -11.53 1.44 10.00
C CYS A 38 -10.47 2.46 9.55
N THR A 39 -10.62 3.04 8.35
CA THR A 39 -9.72 4.07 7.85
C THR A 39 -9.75 5.33 8.72
N GLN A 40 -10.93 5.74 9.17
CA GLN A 40 -11.10 6.88 10.07
C GLN A 40 -10.42 6.66 11.42
N GLU A 41 -10.60 5.49 12.05
CA GLU A 41 -9.92 5.14 13.30
C GLU A 41 -8.40 5.21 13.17
N LEU A 42 -7.88 4.68 12.07
CA LEU A 42 -6.45 4.75 11.76
C LEU A 42 -5.96 6.20 11.71
N LEU A 43 -6.65 7.05 10.95
CA LEU A 43 -6.29 8.47 10.81
C LEU A 43 -6.47 9.26 12.11
N HIS A 44 -7.50 8.98 12.92
CA HIS A 44 -7.70 9.59 14.24
C HIS A 44 -6.50 9.36 15.15
N ILE A 45 -6.00 8.12 15.19
CA ILE A 45 -4.88 7.74 16.05
C ILE A 45 -3.57 8.34 15.54
N ILE A 46 -3.28 8.21 14.23
CA ILE A 46 -2.00 8.64 13.65
C ILE A 46 -1.87 10.17 13.68
N LEU A 47 -2.93 10.89 13.33
CA LEU A 47 -2.90 12.35 13.20
C LEU A 47 -3.38 13.08 14.47
N HIS A 48 -3.80 12.34 15.50
CA HIS A 48 -4.42 12.90 16.72
C HIS A 48 -5.59 13.84 16.41
N ARG A 49 -6.42 13.49 15.42
CA ARG A 49 -7.51 14.28 14.87
C ARG A 49 -8.86 13.57 15.02
N ALA A 50 -9.49 13.66 16.20
CA ALA A 50 -10.80 13.07 16.48
C ALA A 50 -11.97 13.77 15.73
N ASP A 51 -11.74 14.97 15.18
CA ASP A 51 -12.70 15.73 14.39
C ASP A 51 -12.84 15.26 12.94
N LEU A 52 -11.88 14.48 12.44
CA LEU A 52 -11.82 13.99 11.07
C LEU A 52 -12.91 12.97 10.80
N ARG A 53 -13.63 13.12 9.68
CA ARG A 53 -14.62 12.16 9.20
C ARG A 53 -14.32 11.71 7.79
N VAL A 54 -13.97 10.44 7.64
CA VAL A 54 -13.71 9.82 6.34
C VAL A 54 -15.02 9.55 5.61
N ILE A 55 -15.16 10.12 4.41
CA ILE A 55 -16.34 9.92 3.55
C ILE A 55 -16.06 8.96 2.39
N ARG A 56 -14.78 8.70 2.10
CA ARG A 56 -14.37 7.78 1.04
C ARG A 56 -13.06 7.09 1.42
N ALA A 57 -13.01 5.77 1.21
CA ALA A 57 -11.81 4.97 1.31
C ALA A 57 -11.76 3.98 0.13
N VAL A 58 -10.65 3.96 -0.61
CA VAL A 58 -10.44 3.07 -1.77
C VAL A 58 -9.03 2.51 -1.67
N THR A 59 -8.89 1.22 -1.93
CA THR A 59 -7.58 0.55 -1.91
C THR A 59 -7.06 0.30 -3.31
N GLN A 60 -5.74 0.18 -3.46
CA GLN A 60 -5.05 -0.15 -4.70
C GLN A 60 -5.32 0.85 -5.85
N LEU A 61 -5.43 2.15 -5.52
CA LEU A 61 -5.65 3.19 -6.52
C LEU A 61 -4.34 3.46 -7.29
N THR A 62 -4.33 3.19 -8.59
CA THR A 62 -3.16 3.46 -9.44
C THR A 62 -3.18 4.88 -9.97
N ILE A 63 -2.09 5.61 -9.77
CA ILE A 63 -1.81 6.90 -10.39
C ILE A 63 -0.86 6.67 -11.54
N GLY A 64 -1.38 6.77 -12.77
CA GLY A 64 -0.59 6.65 -13.99
C GLY A 64 0.31 7.87 -14.19
N ASN A 65 1.56 7.65 -14.56
CA ASN A 65 2.48 8.70 -14.99
C ASN A 65 2.89 8.43 -16.45
N LEU A 66 2.49 9.32 -17.36
CA LEU A 66 2.77 9.20 -18.78
C LEU A 66 4.25 9.26 -19.14
N PHE A 67 5.08 9.87 -18.29
CA PHE A 67 6.49 10.15 -18.56
C PHE A 67 7.46 9.46 -17.61
N GLY A 68 6.95 8.57 -16.73
CA GLY A 68 7.79 7.95 -15.73
C GLY A 68 7.09 6.88 -14.91
N ARG A 69 7.60 6.67 -13.70
CA ARG A 69 7.11 5.64 -12.80
C ARG A 69 5.72 5.99 -12.27
N SER A 70 4.74 5.11 -12.49
CA SER A 70 3.43 5.18 -11.87
C SER A 70 3.51 4.79 -10.39
N VAL A 71 2.59 5.31 -9.58
CA VAL A 71 2.45 4.97 -8.16
C VAL A 71 1.11 4.28 -7.95
N ARG A 72 1.10 3.25 -7.11
CA ARG A 72 -0.10 2.58 -6.64
C ARG A 72 -0.23 2.87 -5.16
N LEU A 73 -1.33 3.53 -4.79
CA LEU A 73 -1.65 3.87 -3.41
C LEU A 73 -2.29 2.66 -2.73
N ASP A 74 -1.84 2.31 -1.52
CA ASP A 74 -2.40 1.18 -0.79
C ASP A 74 -3.80 1.52 -0.27
N ILE A 75 -3.97 2.66 0.42
CA ILE A 75 -5.28 3.18 0.82
C ILE A 75 -5.34 4.67 0.46
N TYR A 76 -6.28 5.03 -0.39
CA TYR A 76 -6.64 6.41 -0.66
C TYR A 76 -7.91 6.77 0.12
N ALA A 77 -7.89 7.88 0.87
CA ALA A 77 -9.04 8.35 1.62
C ALA A 77 -9.30 9.85 1.42
N VAL A 78 -10.57 10.24 1.60
CA VAL A 78 -11.01 11.65 1.58
C VAL A 78 -11.90 11.86 2.80
N ASP A 79 -11.75 13.01 3.47
CA ASP A 79 -12.62 13.39 4.58
C ASP A 79 -13.67 14.46 4.20
N GLU A 80 -14.57 14.79 5.12
CA GLU A 80 -15.63 15.79 4.92
C GLU A 80 -15.10 17.21 4.65
N ALA A 81 -13.88 17.52 5.08
CA ALA A 81 -13.23 18.81 4.81
C ALA A 81 -12.51 18.82 3.44
N GLY A 82 -12.58 17.74 2.68
CA GLY A 82 -11.93 17.60 1.38
C GLY A 82 -10.44 17.27 1.45
N ARG A 83 -9.88 17.04 2.65
CA ARG A 83 -8.49 16.61 2.80
C ARG A 83 -8.31 15.22 2.26
N GLN A 84 -7.16 14.97 1.66
CA GLN A 84 -6.87 13.73 0.97
C GLN A 84 -5.67 13.01 1.59
N TYR A 85 -5.77 11.69 1.67
CA TYR A 85 -4.84 10.84 2.38
C TYR A 85 -4.39 9.69 1.49
N ASP A 86 -3.09 9.48 1.43
CA ASP A 86 -2.44 8.27 0.92
C ASP A 86 -1.79 7.56 2.09
N ILE A 87 -2.20 6.31 2.38
CA ILE A 87 -1.67 5.51 3.48
C ILE A 87 -0.99 4.28 2.89
N GLU A 88 0.31 4.19 3.09
CA GLU A 88 1.19 3.14 2.58
C GLU A 88 1.70 2.27 3.73
N VAL A 89 1.64 0.95 3.59
CA VAL A 89 2.25 0.02 4.54
C VAL A 89 3.51 -0.58 3.91
N GLN A 90 4.66 -0.42 4.58
CA GLN A 90 5.95 -0.81 4.04
C GLN A 90 6.71 -1.74 4.99
N GLN A 91 6.94 -2.98 4.56
CA GLN A 91 7.73 -3.94 5.32
C GLN A 91 9.24 -3.72 5.19
N GLU A 92 9.70 -3.20 4.04
CA GLU A 92 11.10 -2.93 3.77
C GLU A 92 11.43 -1.45 3.89
N ASP A 93 12.55 -1.11 4.53
CA ASP A 93 13.01 0.28 4.71
C ASP A 93 13.19 1.03 3.38
N LYS A 94 13.62 0.34 2.32
CA LYS A 94 13.74 0.91 0.97
C LYS A 94 12.40 1.35 0.39
N GLY A 95 11.32 0.74 0.83
CA GLY A 95 9.95 1.11 0.45
C GLY A 95 9.48 2.44 1.03
N ALA A 96 10.16 2.97 2.04
CA ALA A 96 9.80 4.21 2.73
C ALA A 96 10.92 5.26 2.69
N ALA A 97 11.77 5.23 1.64
CA ALA A 97 12.82 6.23 1.46
C ALA A 97 12.22 7.65 1.29
N PRO A 98 12.87 8.71 1.82
CA PRO A 98 12.41 10.10 1.69
C PRO A 98 12.17 10.53 0.23
N GLU A 99 12.98 10.03 -0.70
CA GLU A 99 12.81 10.29 -2.14
C GLU A 99 11.51 9.69 -2.68
N ARG A 100 11.11 8.50 -2.19
CA ARG A 100 9.82 7.89 -2.55
C ARG A 100 8.67 8.69 -1.97
N ALA A 101 8.75 9.12 -0.71
CA ALA A 101 7.72 9.95 -0.09
C ALA A 101 7.52 11.26 -0.86
N ARG A 102 8.63 11.92 -1.25
CA ARG A 102 8.59 13.11 -2.11
C ARG A 102 7.94 12.83 -3.48
N LEU A 103 8.28 11.70 -4.13
CA LEU A 103 7.70 11.33 -5.42
C LEU A 103 6.21 11.03 -5.28
N ASN A 104 5.81 10.26 -4.27
CA ASN A 104 4.40 9.97 -3.98
C ASN A 104 3.63 11.27 -3.76
N SER A 105 4.14 12.21 -2.93
CA SER A 105 3.50 13.51 -2.69
C SER A 105 3.30 14.28 -4.00
N ALA A 106 4.31 14.38 -4.85
CA ALA A 106 4.22 15.13 -6.11
C ALA A 106 3.19 14.52 -7.10
N LEU A 107 3.17 13.19 -7.22
CA LEU A 107 2.22 12.48 -8.08
C LEU A 107 0.79 12.52 -7.50
N PHE A 108 0.68 12.48 -6.19
CA PHE A 108 -0.59 12.59 -5.48
C PHE A 108 -1.20 13.98 -5.72
N ASP A 109 -0.44 15.06 -5.51
CA ASP A 109 -0.87 16.42 -5.76
C ASP A 109 -1.28 16.62 -7.22
N ALA A 110 -0.49 16.10 -8.18
CA ALA A 110 -0.85 16.13 -9.60
C ALA A 110 -2.15 15.36 -9.93
N ARG A 111 -2.49 14.34 -9.15
CA ARG A 111 -3.72 13.54 -9.32
C ARG A 111 -4.95 14.21 -8.74
N ILE A 112 -4.80 14.88 -7.60
CA ILE A 112 -5.92 15.50 -6.89
C ILE A 112 -6.26 16.89 -7.41
N THR A 113 -5.35 17.51 -8.18
CA THR A 113 -5.53 18.84 -8.79
C THR A 113 -6.32 18.72 -10.08
N THR A 114 -7.29 19.61 -10.26
CA THR A 114 -8.12 19.68 -11.47
C THR A 114 -7.64 20.81 -12.40
N ALA A 115 -7.68 20.59 -13.70
CA ALA A 115 -7.30 21.60 -14.67
C ALA A 115 -8.19 22.86 -14.54
N GLY A 116 -7.57 24.03 -14.32
CA GLY A 116 -8.26 25.30 -14.12
C GLY A 116 -8.62 25.65 -12.67
N GLU A 117 -8.32 24.76 -11.73
CA GLU A 117 -8.43 25.00 -10.30
C GLU A 117 -7.44 26.07 -9.83
N GLN A 118 -7.84 26.92 -8.89
CA GLN A 118 -6.94 27.90 -8.30
C GLN A 118 -5.95 27.22 -7.35
N TYR A 119 -4.72 27.73 -7.24
CA TYR A 119 -3.69 27.10 -6.42
C TYR A 119 -4.02 27.05 -4.91
N ASP A 120 -4.80 28.00 -4.41
CA ASP A 120 -5.26 28.04 -3.02
C ASP A 120 -6.42 27.09 -2.73
N GLU A 121 -7.06 26.55 -3.79
CA GLU A 121 -8.12 25.54 -3.71
C GLU A 121 -7.58 24.11 -3.71
N ILE A 122 -6.26 23.90 -3.99
CA ILE A 122 -5.65 22.56 -3.96
C ILE A 122 -5.90 21.95 -2.57
N PRO A 123 -6.47 20.73 -2.50
CA PRO A 123 -6.75 20.07 -1.24
C PRO A 123 -5.50 19.88 -0.37
N GLU A 124 -5.69 19.95 0.94
CA GLU A 124 -4.66 19.54 1.89
C GLU A 124 -4.39 18.02 1.73
N SER A 125 -3.12 17.64 1.64
CA SER A 125 -2.70 16.26 1.31
C SER A 125 -1.78 15.66 2.37
N TYR A 126 -1.99 14.37 2.64
CA TYR A 126 -1.21 13.60 3.61
C TYR A 126 -0.68 12.33 2.95
N ILE A 127 0.63 12.15 2.94
CA ILE A 127 1.28 10.88 2.56
C ILE A 127 1.78 10.23 3.84
N ILE A 128 1.17 9.10 4.21
CA ILE A 128 1.39 8.42 5.50
C ILE A 128 2.06 7.08 5.23
N PHE A 129 3.29 6.90 5.69
CA PHE A 129 3.99 5.63 5.66
C PHE A 129 3.92 4.93 7.01
N ILE A 130 3.29 3.77 7.07
CA ILE A 130 3.36 2.86 8.23
C ILE A 130 4.47 1.86 7.91
N THR A 131 5.59 1.94 8.62
CA THR A 131 6.79 1.15 8.35
C THR A 131 6.97 0.04 9.38
N ALA A 132 7.45 -1.14 8.97
CA ALA A 132 7.68 -2.24 9.90
C ALA A 132 8.76 -1.93 10.96
N ARG A 133 9.68 -1.00 10.63
CA ARG A 133 10.78 -0.56 11.51
C ARG A 133 10.79 0.95 11.61
N ASP A 134 11.52 1.48 12.60
CA ASP A 134 11.80 2.91 12.70
C ASP A 134 12.81 3.35 11.64
N VAL A 135 12.30 3.85 10.51
CA VAL A 135 13.13 4.28 9.36
C VAL A 135 13.96 5.52 9.69
N LEU A 136 13.44 6.43 10.52
CA LEU A 136 14.11 7.67 10.91
C LEU A 136 15.01 7.52 12.16
N LYS A 137 14.86 6.42 12.91
CA LYS A 137 15.77 5.96 13.98
C LYS A 137 15.85 6.84 15.24
N ASP A 138 14.88 7.70 15.48
CA ASP A 138 14.83 8.54 16.69
C ASP A 138 13.90 7.95 17.78
N GLY A 139 13.32 6.76 17.55
CA GLY A 139 12.50 6.04 18.54
C GLY A 139 11.10 6.62 18.75
N LEU A 140 10.68 7.62 17.96
CA LEU A 140 9.36 8.23 18.10
C LEU A 140 8.25 7.34 17.49
N PRO A 141 7.02 7.45 17.99
CA PRO A 141 5.87 6.71 17.42
C PRO A 141 5.47 7.23 16.05
N VAL A 142 5.51 8.53 15.86
CA VAL A 142 5.11 9.23 14.63
C VAL A 142 6.08 10.37 14.36
N TYR A 143 6.42 10.56 13.10
CA TYR A 143 7.22 11.68 12.61
C TYR A 143 6.40 12.44 11.58
N THR A 144 6.21 13.73 11.80
CA THR A 144 5.56 14.64 10.85
C THR A 144 6.63 15.48 10.16
N ILE A 145 6.70 15.39 8.84
CA ILE A 145 7.66 16.12 8.02
C ILE A 145 6.94 17.28 7.35
N GLU A 146 7.40 18.48 7.66
CA GLU A 146 6.88 19.75 7.17
C GLU A 146 7.97 20.56 6.46
N ARG A 147 7.60 21.29 5.44
CA ARG A 147 8.52 22.26 4.83
C ARG A 147 8.64 23.51 5.68
N THR A 148 9.86 23.97 5.89
CA THR A 148 10.15 25.18 6.67
C THR A 148 10.90 26.21 5.82
N ILE A 149 10.64 27.49 6.10
CA ILE A 149 11.42 28.61 5.56
C ILE A 149 12.71 28.68 6.36
N GLN A 150 13.84 28.39 5.73
CA GLN A 150 15.13 28.23 6.40
C GLN A 150 15.57 29.48 7.15
N GLU A 151 15.32 30.66 6.60
CA GLU A 151 15.74 31.95 7.17
C GLU A 151 14.95 32.36 8.41
N THR A 152 13.73 31.83 8.59
CA THR A 152 12.84 32.24 9.68
C THR A 152 12.48 31.09 10.63
N GLY A 153 12.75 29.84 10.24
CA GLY A 153 12.32 28.64 10.96
C GLY A 153 10.80 28.41 10.98
N LYS A 154 10.02 29.23 10.26
CA LYS A 154 8.56 29.10 10.21
C LYS A 154 8.15 28.01 9.21
N LEU A 155 7.00 27.39 9.43
CA LEU A 155 6.39 26.49 8.46
C LEU A 155 6.10 27.25 7.16
N PHE A 156 6.32 26.61 6.03
CA PHE A 156 5.99 27.13 4.70
C PHE A 156 4.47 27.20 4.50
N GLY A 157 3.73 26.22 5.06
CA GLY A 157 2.27 26.24 5.09
C GLY A 157 1.62 25.88 3.75
N ASP A 158 2.25 25.03 2.97
CA ASP A 158 1.78 24.59 1.65
C ASP A 158 0.73 23.47 1.71
N ARG A 159 0.34 23.04 2.92
CA ARG A 159 -0.70 22.02 3.18
C ARG A 159 -0.39 20.64 2.59
N ALA A 160 0.87 20.33 2.34
CA ALA A 160 1.33 19.01 1.89
C ALA A 160 2.21 18.37 2.98
N HIS A 161 1.71 17.30 3.58
CA HIS A 161 2.28 16.66 4.76
C HIS A 161 2.81 15.27 4.45
N ILE A 162 3.96 14.92 5.01
CA ILE A 162 4.47 13.55 4.97
C ILE A 162 4.56 13.06 6.42
N VAL A 163 4.00 11.87 6.68
CA VAL A 163 3.96 11.29 8.02
C VAL A 163 4.57 9.88 8.00
N TYR A 164 5.50 9.62 8.91
CA TYR A 164 6.02 8.28 9.13
C TYR A 164 5.53 7.74 10.47
N VAL A 165 4.99 6.52 10.45
CA VAL A 165 4.53 5.80 11.64
C VAL A 165 5.47 4.63 11.87
N ASN A 166 6.10 4.61 13.04
CA ASN A 166 7.03 3.56 13.44
C ASN A 166 6.27 2.29 13.86
N GLY A 167 6.12 1.33 12.95
CA GLY A 167 5.41 0.06 13.21
C GLY A 167 6.12 -0.86 14.21
N ALA A 168 7.37 -0.57 14.58
CA ALA A 168 8.07 -1.26 15.67
C ALA A 168 7.79 -0.64 17.05
N TYR A 169 7.15 0.52 17.12
CA TYR A 169 6.83 1.19 18.38
C TYR A 169 5.83 0.38 19.22
N ARG A 170 6.09 0.26 20.54
CA ARG A 170 5.31 -0.56 21.48
C ARG A 170 4.94 0.22 22.76
N GLY A 171 4.85 1.55 22.70
CA GLY A 171 4.42 2.38 23.82
C GLY A 171 2.99 2.11 24.27
N GLU A 172 2.61 2.58 25.46
CA GLU A 172 1.27 2.38 26.03
C GLU A 172 0.22 3.39 25.53
N ASP A 173 0.63 4.30 24.64
CA ASP A 173 -0.26 5.25 23.96
C ASP A 173 -1.09 4.60 22.83
N GLU A 174 -1.94 5.38 22.20
CA GLU A 174 -2.83 4.88 21.14
C GLU A 174 -2.08 4.38 19.92
N VAL A 175 -0.96 5.03 19.55
CA VAL A 175 -0.13 4.58 18.41
C VAL A 175 0.55 3.25 18.74
N GLY A 176 1.08 3.09 19.95
CA GLY A 176 1.68 1.83 20.38
C GLY A 176 0.68 0.67 20.41
N ARG A 177 -0.56 0.93 20.83
CA ARG A 177 -1.66 -0.06 20.76
C ARG A 177 -2.00 -0.41 19.32
N LEU A 178 -2.16 0.60 18.46
CA LEU A 178 -2.42 0.41 17.03
C LEU A 178 -1.32 -0.42 16.35
N MET A 179 -0.05 -0.14 16.65
CA MET A 179 1.07 -0.88 16.07
C MET A 179 1.18 -2.32 16.63
N ARG A 180 0.71 -2.59 17.84
CA ARG A 180 0.49 -3.97 18.30
C ARG A 180 -0.59 -4.67 17.48
N ASP A 181 -1.71 -3.99 17.23
CA ASP A 181 -2.82 -4.52 16.41
C ASP A 181 -2.36 -4.82 14.99
N PHE A 182 -1.56 -3.93 14.38
CA PHE A 182 -1.01 -4.11 13.03
C PHE A 182 -0.09 -5.33 12.89
N ASN A 183 0.61 -5.71 13.96
CA ASN A 183 1.50 -6.87 13.98
C ASN A 183 0.85 -8.12 14.57
N CYS A 184 -0.45 -8.10 14.85
CA CYS A 184 -1.15 -9.19 15.51
C CYS A 184 -1.74 -10.18 14.50
N GLU A 185 -1.40 -11.47 14.64
CA GLU A 185 -1.99 -12.55 13.83
C GLU A 185 -3.37 -12.96 14.32
N ASP A 186 -3.63 -12.91 15.64
CA ASP A 186 -4.89 -13.34 16.24
C ASP A 186 -5.83 -12.14 16.48
N TYR A 187 -6.90 -12.05 15.70
CA TYR A 187 -7.88 -10.96 15.81
C TYR A 187 -8.48 -10.82 17.23
N ARG A 188 -8.49 -11.89 18.06
CA ARG A 188 -8.99 -11.86 19.44
C ARG A 188 -8.10 -11.03 20.37
N GLN A 189 -6.85 -10.78 19.98
CA GLN A 189 -5.88 -9.96 20.71
C GLN A 189 -5.82 -8.53 20.18
N ILE A 190 -6.46 -8.22 19.04
CA ILE A 190 -6.57 -6.89 18.48
C ILE A 190 -7.44 -6.03 19.39
N GLN A 191 -6.91 -4.91 19.86
CA GLN A 191 -7.59 -4.03 20.83
C GLN A 191 -8.61 -3.10 20.17
N ASN A 192 -8.33 -2.63 18.95
CA ASN A 192 -9.31 -1.86 18.21
C ASN A 192 -10.43 -2.77 17.68
N HIS A 193 -11.63 -2.63 18.24
CA HIS A 193 -12.74 -3.53 17.95
C HIS A 193 -13.25 -3.48 16.50
N LYS A 194 -13.12 -2.32 15.80
CA LYS A 194 -13.51 -2.20 14.40
C LYS A 194 -12.53 -2.97 13.51
N ILE A 195 -11.23 -2.78 13.75
CA ILE A 195 -10.17 -3.53 13.06
C ILE A 195 -10.31 -5.03 13.35
N ALA A 196 -10.51 -5.40 14.64
CA ALA A 196 -10.72 -6.81 15.04
C ALA A 196 -11.88 -7.46 14.30
N ALA A 197 -13.00 -6.76 14.15
CA ALA A 197 -14.17 -7.26 13.43
C ALA A 197 -13.88 -7.52 11.94
N ARG A 198 -13.16 -6.61 11.29
CA ARG A 198 -12.75 -6.77 9.88
C ARG A 198 -11.74 -7.91 9.72
N VAL A 199 -10.73 -7.99 10.58
CA VAL A 199 -9.75 -9.09 10.56
C VAL A 199 -10.45 -10.43 10.80
N LYS A 200 -11.38 -10.52 11.75
CA LYS A 200 -12.21 -11.71 11.99
C LYS A 200 -12.97 -12.12 10.74
N TYR A 201 -13.62 -11.16 10.06
CA TYR A 201 -14.36 -11.42 8.82
C TYR A 201 -13.52 -12.16 7.80
N PHE A 202 -12.30 -11.67 7.52
CA PHE A 202 -11.42 -12.27 6.52
C PHE A 202 -10.73 -13.56 6.98
N LYS A 203 -10.58 -13.79 8.29
CA LYS A 203 -9.92 -14.99 8.83
C LYS A 203 -10.87 -16.13 9.20
N GLU A 204 -12.13 -15.84 9.58
CA GLU A 204 -13.05 -16.84 10.09
C GLU A 204 -14.38 -16.95 9.33
N GLU A 205 -14.92 -15.84 8.81
CA GLU A 205 -16.23 -15.89 8.15
C GLU A 205 -16.11 -16.45 6.73
N SER A 206 -16.93 -17.43 6.40
CA SER A 206 -16.84 -18.17 5.12
C SER A 206 -16.79 -17.27 3.89
N LYS A 207 -17.53 -16.14 3.91
CA LYS A 207 -17.54 -15.17 2.82
C LYS A 207 -16.21 -14.41 2.71
N GLY A 208 -15.72 -13.87 3.82
CA GLY A 208 -14.46 -13.13 3.87
C GLY A 208 -13.26 -14.01 3.52
N VAL A 209 -13.23 -15.23 4.05
CA VAL A 209 -12.23 -16.24 3.72
C VAL A 209 -12.24 -16.55 2.21
N ALA A 210 -13.43 -16.71 1.61
CA ALA A 210 -13.54 -16.97 0.17
C ALA A 210 -13.08 -15.77 -0.67
N GLU A 211 -13.35 -14.54 -0.24
CA GLU A 211 -12.82 -13.31 -0.86
C GLU A 211 -11.30 -13.27 -0.78
N MET A 212 -10.73 -13.56 0.39
CA MET A 212 -9.28 -13.58 0.59
C MET A 212 -8.59 -14.66 -0.26
N CYS A 213 -9.17 -15.87 -0.33
CA CYS A 213 -8.67 -16.94 -1.19
C CYS A 213 -8.63 -16.55 -2.67
N LYS A 214 -9.66 -15.83 -3.16
CA LYS A 214 -9.69 -15.30 -4.54
C LYS A 214 -8.58 -14.27 -4.76
N THR A 215 -8.41 -13.35 -3.83
CA THR A 215 -7.36 -12.32 -3.88
C THR A 215 -5.97 -12.99 -3.94
N MET A 216 -5.71 -13.95 -3.07
CA MET A 216 -4.46 -14.72 -3.10
C MET A 216 -4.24 -15.44 -4.43
N GLN A 217 -5.30 -16.03 -5.03
CA GLN A 217 -5.18 -16.68 -6.34
C GLN A 217 -4.77 -15.69 -7.42
N VAL A 218 -5.42 -14.52 -7.48
CA VAL A 218 -5.09 -13.47 -8.46
C VAL A 218 -3.63 -13.02 -8.33
N ILE A 219 -3.13 -12.89 -7.09
CA ILE A 219 -1.74 -12.51 -6.83
C ILE A 219 -0.78 -13.59 -7.33
N VAL A 220 -1.04 -14.85 -6.98
CA VAL A 220 -0.19 -15.97 -7.42
C VAL A 220 -0.16 -16.09 -8.94
N ASP A 221 -1.32 -15.92 -9.59
CA ASP A 221 -1.39 -15.99 -11.06
C ASP A 221 -0.62 -14.84 -11.71
N ARG A 222 -0.70 -13.63 -11.14
CA ARG A 222 0.06 -12.46 -11.60
C ARG A 222 1.57 -12.61 -11.38
N GLU A 223 1.99 -13.05 -10.21
CA GLU A 223 3.41 -13.29 -9.91
C GLU A 223 4.01 -14.32 -10.86
N ARG A 224 3.22 -15.35 -11.21
CA ARG A 224 3.61 -16.35 -12.19
C ARG A 224 3.76 -15.75 -13.58
N GLU A 225 2.83 -14.94 -14.02
CA GLU A 225 2.88 -14.23 -15.30
C GLU A 225 4.08 -13.27 -15.36
N ASP A 226 4.30 -12.48 -14.31
CA ASP A 226 5.45 -11.57 -14.20
C ASP A 226 6.78 -12.33 -14.24
N ALA A 227 6.86 -13.50 -13.59
CA ALA A 227 8.04 -14.36 -13.61
C ALA A 227 8.30 -14.97 -15.02
N GLU A 228 7.24 -15.35 -15.73
CA GLU A 228 7.33 -15.85 -17.12
C GLU A 228 7.80 -14.74 -18.06
N ILE A 229 7.25 -13.51 -17.93
CA ILE A 229 7.69 -12.32 -18.68
C ILE A 229 9.16 -11.98 -18.38
N ALA A 230 9.56 -11.98 -17.12
CA ALA A 230 10.95 -11.71 -16.72
C ALA A 230 11.93 -12.75 -17.28
N LYS A 231 11.52 -14.03 -17.29
CA LYS A 231 12.28 -15.11 -17.92
C LYS A 231 12.39 -14.89 -19.43
N GLY A 232 11.29 -14.57 -20.09
CA GLY A 232 11.26 -14.25 -21.52
C GLY A 232 12.18 -13.08 -21.87
N LYS A 233 12.13 -11.98 -21.13
CA LYS A 233 13.00 -10.81 -21.32
C LYS A 233 14.49 -11.17 -21.19
N ARG A 234 14.84 -12.01 -20.23
CA ARG A 234 16.23 -12.48 -20.08
C ARG A 234 16.68 -13.31 -21.27
N ILE A 235 15.83 -14.17 -21.81
CA ILE A 235 16.12 -14.97 -23.01
C ILE A 235 16.23 -14.04 -24.23
N ALA A 236 15.33 -13.06 -24.38
CA ALA A 236 15.36 -12.08 -25.45
C ALA A 236 16.69 -11.31 -25.47
N LEU A 237 17.15 -10.84 -24.31
CA LEU A 237 18.43 -10.16 -24.16
C LEU A 237 19.62 -11.06 -24.56
N ASN A 238 19.59 -12.34 -24.20
CA ASN A 238 20.61 -13.29 -24.56
C ASN A 238 20.64 -13.56 -26.09
N LEU A 239 19.46 -13.68 -26.72
CA LEU A 239 19.36 -13.83 -28.19
C LEU A 239 19.90 -12.59 -28.91
N TRP A 240 19.54 -11.39 -28.46
CA TRP A 240 20.01 -10.14 -28.98
C TRP A 240 21.54 -10.02 -28.91
N ASN A 241 22.12 -10.30 -27.74
CA ASN A 241 23.57 -10.31 -27.52
C ASN A 241 24.29 -11.42 -28.30
N GLY A 242 23.57 -12.49 -28.65
CA GLY A 242 24.04 -13.60 -29.49
C GLY A 242 23.99 -13.33 -31.01
N GLY A 243 23.51 -12.14 -31.41
CA GLY A 243 23.46 -11.72 -32.82
C GLY A 243 22.10 -11.92 -33.51
N GLU A 244 21.07 -12.36 -32.81
CA GLU A 244 19.70 -12.37 -33.34
C GLU A 244 19.06 -10.99 -33.12
N HIS A 245 18.80 -10.25 -34.21
CA HIS A 245 18.22 -8.90 -34.16
C HIS A 245 16.83 -8.80 -34.78
N ASP A 246 16.25 -9.93 -35.18
CA ASP A 246 14.88 -10.01 -35.65
C ASP A 246 13.93 -10.01 -34.44
N LEU A 247 13.25 -8.88 -34.20
CA LEU A 247 12.36 -8.72 -33.06
C LEU A 247 11.13 -9.66 -33.11
N ASP A 248 10.61 -9.95 -34.29
CA ASP A 248 9.48 -10.88 -34.47
C ASP A 248 9.88 -12.30 -34.07
N LYS A 249 11.06 -12.72 -34.48
CA LYS A 249 11.61 -14.03 -34.15
C LYS A 249 11.97 -14.16 -32.68
N ILE A 250 12.51 -13.08 -32.07
CA ILE A 250 12.76 -13.03 -30.62
C ILE A 250 11.44 -13.12 -29.85
N ALA A 251 10.41 -12.34 -30.22
CA ALA A 251 9.11 -12.36 -29.61
C ALA A 251 8.47 -13.76 -29.67
N GLN A 252 8.51 -14.40 -30.84
CA GLN A 252 7.99 -15.75 -31.01
C GLN A 252 8.74 -16.80 -30.17
N THR A 253 10.08 -16.68 -30.11
CA THR A 253 10.93 -17.63 -29.34
C THR A 253 10.76 -17.50 -27.84
N THR A 254 10.46 -16.28 -27.36
CA THR A 254 10.35 -15.95 -25.93
C THR A 254 8.91 -15.92 -25.41
N GLU A 255 7.93 -16.11 -26.27
CA GLU A 255 6.49 -15.98 -25.98
C GLU A 255 6.11 -14.58 -25.46
N LEU A 256 6.94 -13.57 -25.75
CA LEU A 256 6.69 -12.18 -25.42
C LEU A 256 5.97 -11.46 -26.55
N THR A 257 5.24 -10.39 -26.20
CA THR A 257 4.73 -9.46 -27.21
C THR A 257 5.86 -8.60 -27.79
N LEU A 258 5.69 -8.07 -29.02
CA LEU A 258 6.65 -7.14 -29.61
C LEU A 258 6.93 -5.91 -28.73
N GLU A 259 5.93 -5.44 -27.99
CA GLU A 259 6.08 -4.31 -27.05
C GLU A 259 6.95 -4.68 -25.85
N GLN A 260 6.86 -5.92 -25.39
CA GLN A 260 7.69 -6.43 -24.27
C GLN A 260 9.14 -6.71 -24.67
N VAL A 261 9.40 -6.95 -25.97
CA VAL A 261 10.75 -7.21 -26.51
C VAL A 261 11.48 -5.90 -26.82
N ARG A 262 10.77 -4.83 -27.19
CA ARG A 262 11.31 -3.47 -27.40
C ARG A 262 11.75 -2.80 -26.09
#